data_79f1dfd74c573fbdeae856bccec65256
#
_entry.id   79f1dfd74c573fbdeae856bccec65256
#
_cell.length_a   1.000
_cell.length_b   1.000
_cell.length_c   1.000
_cell.angle_alpha   90.00
_cell.angle_beta   90.00
_cell.angle_gamma   90.00
#
_symmetry.space_group_name_H-M   'P 1'
#
loop_
_entity.id
_entity.type
_entity.pdbx_description
1 polymer ?
#
loop_
_entity_poly.entity_id
_entity_poly.type
_entity_poly.pdbx_seq_one_letter_code
_entity_poly.pdbx_strand_id
1 'polypeptide(L)'
;SGIYGLTQRMLAYNSNKIEGSTLTEKQTASLFETGSLAQEEILIRAKDVEEMTGHFMMFNEMLKTYDQPLSHELIKSYHFKLKSGVFEDMANGYLVGEYKNRRNQVGNIQTALPEEVYDRMSTLIGDYNEKINHTLYDLTVFHSQFEMIHPFQDGNGRTGRIILFKECLKNNIIPFIVNDVNKGDYYHALSEASLNKDYVPLLDFFQKEQKTFKKMSEGFIIPYNDLINKDYIEQ
;
A
#
# COMPACT_ATOMS: atom_id res chain seq x y z
N SER A 1 11.55 -18.45 0.72
CA SER A 1 11.48 -17.09 0.17
C SER A 1 12.12 -16.11 1.14
N GLY A 2 12.96 -15.18 0.66
CA GLY A 2 13.63 -14.18 1.49
C GLY A 2 12.66 -13.10 2.00
N ILE A 3 13.23 -12.06 2.64
CA ILE A 3 12.46 -10.93 3.22
C ILE A 3 11.48 -10.29 2.20
N TYR A 4 11.85 -10.18 0.93
CA TYR A 4 10.99 -9.62 -0.11
C TYR A 4 9.71 -10.44 -0.33
N GLY A 5 9.82 -11.78 -0.44
CA GLY A 5 8.66 -12.64 -0.63
C GLY A 5 7.73 -12.63 0.57
N LEU A 6 8.27 -12.62 1.79
CA LEU A 6 7.49 -12.48 3.01
C LEU A 6 6.76 -11.13 3.05
N THR A 7 7.50 -10.03 2.82
CA THR A 7 6.94 -8.67 2.83
C THR A 7 5.84 -8.52 1.78
N GLN A 8 6.07 -9.01 0.56
CA GLN A 8 5.10 -8.94 -0.53
C GLN A 8 3.80 -9.66 -0.17
N ARG A 9 3.89 -10.89 0.37
CA ARG A 9 2.71 -11.65 0.80
C ARG A 9 1.96 -10.96 1.93
N MET A 10 2.67 -10.50 2.96
CA MET A 10 2.06 -9.87 4.12
C MET A 10 1.41 -8.53 3.77
N LEU A 11 2.07 -7.71 2.96
CA LEU A 11 1.50 -6.44 2.51
C LEU A 11 0.26 -6.69 1.64
N ALA A 12 0.32 -7.62 0.70
CA ALA A 12 -0.81 -7.94 -0.16
C ALA A 12 -1.98 -8.52 0.65
N TYR A 13 -1.73 -9.47 1.56
CA TYR A 13 -2.75 -10.04 2.42
C TYR A 13 -3.46 -8.96 3.26
N ASN A 14 -2.70 -8.23 4.07
CA ASN A 14 -3.28 -7.24 4.98
C ASN A 14 -3.99 -6.12 4.22
N SER A 15 -3.36 -5.59 3.16
CA SER A 15 -3.91 -4.48 2.40
C SER A 15 -5.22 -4.85 1.69
N ASN A 16 -5.32 -6.04 1.10
CA ASN A 16 -6.58 -6.52 0.52
C ASN A 16 -7.61 -6.90 1.59
N LYS A 17 -7.16 -7.44 2.75
CA LYS A 17 -8.05 -7.80 3.85
C LYS A 17 -8.74 -6.57 4.47
N ILE A 18 -8.04 -5.45 4.59
CA ILE A 18 -8.60 -4.15 5.00
C ILE A 18 -9.74 -3.75 4.06
N GLU A 19 -9.60 -3.98 2.76
CA GLU A 19 -10.61 -3.66 1.74
C GLU A 19 -11.69 -4.77 1.59
N GLY A 20 -11.72 -5.75 2.49
CA GLY A 20 -12.78 -6.76 2.55
C GLY A 20 -12.54 -8.02 1.71
N SER A 21 -11.31 -8.31 1.30
CA SER A 21 -10.96 -9.60 0.70
C SER A 21 -11.28 -10.75 1.65
N THR A 22 -11.82 -11.84 1.11
CA THR A 22 -12.15 -13.06 1.87
C THR A 22 -11.00 -14.06 1.92
N LEU A 23 -9.94 -13.86 1.11
CA LEU A 23 -8.79 -14.77 1.10
C LEU A 23 -8.12 -14.83 2.47
N THR A 24 -7.73 -16.04 2.85
CA THR A 24 -6.92 -16.29 4.06
C THR A 24 -5.45 -16.04 3.78
N GLU A 25 -4.65 -15.91 4.83
CA GLU A 25 -3.19 -15.78 4.71
C GLU A 25 -2.57 -17.00 3.99
N LYS A 26 -3.06 -18.21 4.30
CA LYS A 26 -2.63 -19.46 3.65
C LYS A 26 -2.96 -19.47 2.16
N GLN A 27 -4.16 -19.03 1.77
CA GLN A 27 -4.56 -18.93 0.37
C GLN A 27 -3.73 -17.86 -0.36
N THR A 28 -3.45 -16.73 0.28
CA THR A 28 -2.56 -15.68 -0.26
C THR A 28 -1.15 -16.23 -0.51
N ALA A 29 -0.61 -16.99 0.45
CA ALA A 29 0.70 -17.63 0.30
C ALA A 29 0.71 -18.65 -0.84
N SER A 30 -0.32 -19.50 -0.96
CA SER A 30 -0.45 -20.49 -2.04
C SER A 30 -0.50 -19.79 -3.41
N LEU A 31 -1.34 -18.77 -3.54
CA LEU A 31 -1.45 -17.99 -4.78
C LEU A 31 -0.11 -17.34 -5.17
N PHE A 32 0.61 -16.80 -4.19
CA PHE A 32 1.92 -16.18 -4.41
C PHE A 32 2.98 -17.19 -4.84
N GLU A 33 3.04 -18.37 -4.19
CA GLU A 33 4.12 -19.34 -4.37
C GLU A 33 3.89 -20.25 -5.59
N THR A 34 2.64 -20.59 -5.87
CA THR A 34 2.28 -21.60 -6.89
C THR A 34 1.41 -21.08 -8.02
N GLY A 35 0.88 -19.85 -7.90
CA GLY A 35 -0.11 -19.32 -8.84
C GLY A 35 -1.47 -20.04 -8.78
N SER A 36 -1.70 -20.87 -7.75
CA SER A 36 -2.91 -21.70 -7.63
C SER A 36 -3.48 -21.64 -6.21
N LEU A 37 -4.76 -21.96 -6.11
CA LEU A 37 -5.45 -22.16 -4.83
C LEU A 37 -5.71 -23.65 -4.65
N ALA A 38 -5.39 -24.17 -3.47
CA ALA A 38 -5.75 -25.53 -3.11
C ALA A 38 -7.29 -25.66 -3.07
N GLN A 39 -7.81 -26.80 -3.56
CA GLN A 39 -9.22 -27.09 -3.59
C GLN A 39 -9.71 -27.32 -2.17
N GLU A 40 -10.29 -26.28 -1.57
CA GLU A 40 -11.11 -26.37 -0.36
C GLU A 40 -12.56 -26.16 -0.82
N GLU A 41 -13.53 -26.80 -0.20
CA GLU A 41 -14.97 -26.62 -0.51
C GLU A 41 -15.49 -25.23 -0.06
N ILE A 42 -14.71 -24.18 -0.31
CA ILE A 42 -15.00 -22.81 0.07
C ILE A 42 -15.18 -21.98 -1.19
N LEU A 43 -16.29 -21.24 -1.25
CA LEU A 43 -16.52 -20.29 -2.33
C LEU A 43 -15.51 -19.14 -2.24
N ILE A 44 -14.68 -19.00 -3.27
CA ILE A 44 -13.72 -17.90 -3.42
C ILE A 44 -14.25 -16.94 -4.48
N ARG A 45 -14.28 -15.65 -4.15
CA ARG A 45 -14.67 -14.60 -5.11
C ARG A 45 -13.55 -14.40 -6.13
N ALA A 46 -13.87 -14.42 -7.41
CA ALA A 46 -12.89 -14.17 -8.49
C ALA A 46 -12.18 -12.81 -8.28
N LYS A 47 -12.92 -11.78 -7.94
CA LYS A 47 -12.38 -10.44 -7.63
C LYS A 47 -11.26 -10.47 -6.58
N ASP A 48 -11.40 -11.26 -5.51
CA ASP A 48 -10.38 -11.34 -4.47
C ASP A 48 -9.06 -11.91 -4.99
N VAL A 49 -9.13 -12.89 -5.89
CA VAL A 49 -7.95 -13.50 -6.55
C VAL A 49 -7.31 -12.52 -7.52
N GLU A 50 -8.13 -11.84 -8.34
CA GLU A 50 -7.70 -10.86 -9.32
C GLU A 50 -7.00 -9.68 -8.63
N GLU A 51 -7.59 -9.13 -7.57
CA GLU A 51 -7.02 -8.02 -6.79
C GLU A 51 -5.76 -8.43 -6.00
N MET A 52 -5.71 -9.66 -5.49
CA MET A 52 -4.50 -10.19 -4.84
C MET A 52 -3.36 -10.30 -5.84
N THR A 53 -3.61 -10.84 -7.01
CA THR A 53 -2.63 -10.94 -8.11
C THR A 53 -2.17 -9.55 -8.56
N GLY A 54 -3.11 -8.62 -8.73
CA GLY A 54 -2.80 -7.23 -9.05
C GLY A 54 -1.92 -6.55 -7.98
N HIS A 55 -2.14 -6.86 -6.71
CA HIS A 55 -1.32 -6.34 -5.63
C HIS A 55 0.13 -6.85 -5.69
N PHE A 56 0.34 -8.12 -6.02
CA PHE A 56 1.69 -8.64 -6.25
C PHE A 56 2.38 -7.92 -7.41
N MET A 57 1.67 -7.66 -8.50
CA MET A 57 2.20 -6.90 -9.65
C MET A 57 2.53 -5.45 -9.26
N MET A 58 1.67 -4.79 -8.50
CA MET A 58 1.88 -3.44 -7.98
C MET A 58 3.10 -3.36 -7.07
N PHE A 59 3.30 -4.33 -6.18
CA PHE A 59 4.48 -4.40 -5.32
C PHE A 59 5.77 -4.55 -6.13
N ASN A 60 5.79 -5.40 -7.15
CA ASN A 60 6.95 -5.57 -8.02
C ASN A 60 7.27 -4.28 -8.79
N GLU A 61 6.25 -3.53 -9.24
CA GLU A 61 6.43 -2.24 -9.90
C GLU A 61 6.99 -1.20 -8.91
N MET A 62 6.47 -1.19 -7.70
CA MET A 62 6.96 -0.32 -6.63
C MET A 62 8.45 -0.55 -6.34
N LEU A 63 8.90 -1.79 -6.25
CA LEU A 63 10.32 -2.10 -6.03
C LEU A 63 11.23 -1.63 -7.16
N LYS A 64 10.74 -1.62 -8.42
CA LYS A 64 11.51 -1.12 -9.57
C LYS A 64 11.62 0.41 -9.61
N THR A 65 10.71 1.08 -8.94
CA THR A 65 10.54 2.53 -9.04
C THR A 65 10.63 3.23 -7.68
N TYR A 66 11.12 2.54 -6.64
CA TYR A 66 11.07 3.04 -5.26
C TYR A 66 11.84 4.34 -5.04
N ASP A 67 12.88 4.61 -5.82
CA ASP A 67 13.73 5.80 -5.75
C ASP A 67 13.22 6.97 -6.60
N GLN A 68 12.23 6.74 -7.47
CA GLN A 68 11.66 7.79 -8.32
C GLN A 68 10.85 8.80 -7.49
N PRO A 69 10.82 10.09 -7.89
CA PRO A 69 9.91 11.06 -7.29
C PRO A 69 8.45 10.68 -7.58
N LEU A 70 7.54 11.09 -6.70
CA LEU A 70 6.12 10.91 -6.95
C LEU A 70 5.69 11.75 -8.14
N SER A 71 4.89 11.15 -9.02
CA SER A 71 4.26 11.82 -10.17
C SER A 71 2.87 11.23 -10.42
N HIS A 72 2.07 11.92 -11.20
CA HIS A 72 0.77 11.40 -11.64
C HIS A 72 0.92 10.06 -12.36
N GLU A 73 1.91 9.95 -13.25
CA GLU A 73 2.17 8.75 -14.05
C GLU A 73 2.56 7.58 -13.16
N LEU A 74 3.44 7.81 -12.17
CA LEU A 74 3.88 6.77 -11.26
C LEU A 74 2.72 6.25 -10.39
N ILE A 75 1.94 7.15 -9.80
CA ILE A 75 0.77 6.80 -8.98
C ILE A 75 -0.28 6.05 -9.81
N LYS A 76 -0.57 6.51 -11.02
CA LYS A 76 -1.46 5.85 -11.96
C LYS A 76 -0.94 4.47 -12.38
N SER A 77 0.37 4.30 -12.55
CA SER A 77 0.97 3.01 -12.89
C SER A 77 0.76 1.98 -11.80
N TYR A 78 0.87 2.36 -10.54
CA TYR A 78 0.58 1.46 -9.41
C TYR A 78 -0.89 1.02 -9.41
N HIS A 79 -1.80 1.97 -9.56
CA HIS A 79 -3.23 1.66 -9.68
C HIS A 79 -3.53 0.75 -10.88
N PHE A 80 -2.90 1.00 -12.02
CA PHE A 80 -3.04 0.15 -13.20
C PHE A 80 -2.60 -1.29 -12.92
N LYS A 81 -1.44 -1.48 -12.27
CA LYS A 81 -0.98 -2.84 -11.90
C LYS A 81 -1.94 -3.54 -10.97
N LEU A 82 -2.51 -2.81 -10.01
CA LEU A 82 -3.48 -3.35 -9.05
C LEU A 82 -4.77 -3.81 -9.72
N LYS A 83 -5.31 -3.02 -10.66
CA LYS A 83 -6.71 -3.15 -11.10
C LYS A 83 -6.88 -3.65 -12.55
N SER A 84 -5.82 -3.73 -13.34
CA SER A 84 -5.91 -4.07 -14.77
C SER A 84 -6.48 -5.46 -15.08
N GLY A 85 -6.44 -6.40 -14.13
CA GLY A 85 -6.99 -7.75 -14.26
C GLY A 85 -8.34 -7.96 -13.58
N VAL A 86 -8.97 -6.91 -13.03
CA VAL A 86 -10.21 -7.02 -12.27
C VAL A 86 -11.42 -6.91 -13.22
N PHE A 87 -12.08 -8.05 -13.46
CA PHE A 87 -13.22 -8.12 -14.37
C PHE A 87 -14.39 -7.21 -13.97
N GLU A 88 -14.69 -7.14 -12.66
CA GLU A 88 -15.78 -6.30 -12.15
C GLU A 88 -15.58 -4.82 -12.48
N ASP A 89 -14.35 -4.31 -12.42
CA ASP A 89 -14.06 -2.92 -12.75
C ASP A 89 -14.27 -2.64 -14.25
N MET A 90 -13.86 -3.57 -15.10
CA MET A 90 -14.10 -3.48 -16.54
C MET A 90 -15.60 -3.53 -16.85
N ALA A 91 -16.34 -4.43 -16.23
CA ALA A 91 -17.79 -4.56 -16.40
C ALA A 91 -18.55 -3.31 -15.94
N ASN A 92 -18.07 -2.63 -14.89
CA ASN A 92 -18.65 -1.39 -14.38
C ASN A 92 -18.18 -0.14 -15.17
N GLY A 93 -17.25 -0.30 -16.10
CA GLY A 93 -16.66 0.80 -16.87
C GLY A 93 -15.84 1.76 -16.00
N TYR A 94 -15.17 1.24 -14.96
CA TYR A 94 -14.27 2.03 -14.14
C TYR A 94 -12.95 2.29 -14.88
N LEU A 95 -12.43 3.50 -14.72
CA LEU A 95 -11.15 3.87 -15.31
C LEU A 95 -10.02 3.22 -14.51
N VAL A 96 -9.25 2.35 -15.15
CA VAL A 96 -8.11 1.64 -14.55
C VAL A 96 -6.81 2.34 -14.93
N GLY A 97 -6.02 2.73 -13.93
CA GLY A 97 -4.82 3.52 -14.16
C GLY A 97 -5.08 4.99 -14.48
N GLU A 98 -6.31 5.45 -14.31
CA GLU A 98 -6.71 6.83 -14.52
C GLU A 98 -7.54 7.33 -13.34
N TYR A 99 -7.53 8.64 -13.11
CA TYR A 99 -8.33 9.24 -12.05
C TYR A 99 -9.82 9.08 -12.33
N LYS A 100 -10.59 9.04 -11.27
CA LYS A 100 -12.05 8.81 -11.32
C LYS A 100 -12.77 9.87 -12.17
N ASN A 101 -13.78 9.43 -12.87
CA ASN A 101 -14.72 10.28 -13.60
C ASN A 101 -16.14 10.28 -13.00
N ARG A 102 -16.33 9.57 -11.89
CA ARG A 102 -17.59 9.52 -11.13
C ARG A 102 -17.33 9.84 -9.67
N ARG A 103 -18.32 10.47 -9.02
CA ARG A 103 -18.25 10.75 -7.58
C ARG A 103 -18.16 9.46 -6.79
N ASN A 104 -17.36 9.47 -5.75
CA ASN A 104 -17.32 8.43 -4.73
C ASN A 104 -17.31 9.04 -3.34
N GLN A 105 -17.44 8.20 -2.31
CA GLN A 105 -17.41 8.61 -0.91
C GLN A 105 -16.72 7.53 -0.08
N VAL A 106 -16.17 7.94 1.06
CA VAL A 106 -15.60 7.02 2.06
C VAL A 106 -16.45 7.14 3.32
N GLY A 107 -17.19 6.08 3.63
CA GLY A 107 -18.21 6.17 4.69
C GLY A 107 -19.19 7.32 4.42
N ASN A 108 -19.26 8.28 5.35
CA ASN A 108 -20.08 9.49 5.22
C ASN A 108 -19.30 10.72 4.72
N ILE A 109 -18.02 10.57 4.36
CA ILE A 109 -17.16 11.67 3.93
C ILE A 109 -17.16 11.73 2.40
N GLN A 110 -17.53 12.90 1.88
CA GLN A 110 -17.41 13.18 0.46
C GLN A 110 -15.95 13.45 0.11
N THR A 111 -15.43 12.70 -0.85
CA THR A 111 -14.07 12.86 -1.38
C THR A 111 -14.02 13.98 -2.42
N ALA A 112 -12.84 14.27 -2.98
CA ALA A 112 -12.73 15.27 -4.05
C ALA A 112 -13.67 14.94 -5.23
N LEU A 113 -14.25 15.98 -5.82
CA LEU A 113 -15.05 15.82 -7.04
C LEU A 113 -14.13 15.41 -8.21
N PRO A 114 -14.62 14.64 -9.20
CA PRO A 114 -13.81 14.21 -10.34
C PRO A 114 -13.04 15.35 -11.01
N GLU A 115 -13.69 16.48 -11.22
CA GLU A 115 -13.12 17.69 -11.81
C GLU A 115 -12.02 18.35 -10.98
N GLU A 116 -11.97 18.10 -9.68
CA GLU A 116 -10.98 18.65 -8.74
C GLU A 116 -9.75 17.75 -8.55
N VAL A 117 -9.86 16.45 -8.91
CA VAL A 117 -8.85 15.44 -8.56
C VAL A 117 -7.49 15.80 -9.11
N TYR A 118 -7.41 16.17 -10.40
CA TYR A 118 -6.14 16.45 -11.04
C TYR A 118 -5.40 17.61 -10.35
N ASP A 119 -6.10 18.71 -10.10
CA ASP A 119 -5.50 19.90 -9.47
C ASP A 119 -5.09 19.62 -8.01
N ARG A 120 -5.94 18.93 -7.26
CA ARG A 120 -5.61 18.55 -5.87
C ARG A 120 -4.43 17.59 -5.79
N MET A 121 -4.35 16.62 -6.70
CA MET A 121 -3.20 15.72 -6.79
C MET A 121 -1.94 16.44 -7.25
N SER A 122 -2.05 17.39 -8.18
CA SER A 122 -0.92 18.22 -8.61
C SER A 122 -0.34 19.03 -7.46
N THR A 123 -1.21 19.64 -6.66
CA THR A 123 -0.79 20.39 -5.46
C THR A 123 -0.14 19.44 -4.44
N LEU A 124 -0.77 18.32 -4.12
CA LEU A 124 -0.23 17.35 -3.15
C LEU A 124 1.14 16.81 -3.56
N ILE A 125 1.29 16.43 -4.83
CA ILE A 125 2.56 15.91 -5.38
C ILE A 125 3.61 17.02 -5.44
N GLY A 126 3.23 18.22 -5.87
CA GLY A 126 4.12 19.37 -5.95
C GLY A 126 4.69 19.75 -4.59
N ASP A 127 3.83 20.01 -3.63
CA ASP A 127 4.22 20.37 -2.25
C ASP A 127 5.12 19.28 -1.61
N TYR A 128 4.78 18.01 -1.86
CA TYR A 128 5.60 16.90 -1.36
C TYR A 128 6.98 16.91 -2.00
N ASN A 129 7.09 17.05 -3.30
CA ASN A 129 8.36 16.98 -4.03
C ASN A 129 9.27 18.22 -3.85
N GLU A 130 8.76 19.34 -3.31
CA GLU A 130 9.60 20.49 -2.95
C GLU A 130 10.60 20.16 -1.83
N LYS A 131 10.29 19.18 -1.00
CA LYS A 131 11.15 18.72 0.10
C LYS A 131 12.02 17.56 -0.36
N ILE A 132 13.33 17.63 -0.10
CA ILE A 132 14.28 16.61 -0.53
C ILE A 132 14.26 15.39 0.39
N ASN A 133 14.19 15.61 1.71
CA ASN A 133 14.20 14.55 2.72
C ASN A 133 12.89 14.60 3.52
N HIS A 134 12.20 13.49 3.57
CA HIS A 134 10.93 13.37 4.29
C HIS A 134 11.09 12.61 5.59
N THR A 135 10.32 13.01 6.59
CA THR A 135 10.15 12.29 7.86
C THR A 135 8.91 11.41 7.78
N LEU A 136 8.74 10.49 8.74
CA LEU A 136 7.50 9.72 8.85
C LEU A 136 6.27 10.63 9.02
N TYR A 137 6.41 11.78 9.67
CA TYR A 137 5.34 12.76 9.77
C TYR A 137 4.92 13.31 8.39
N ASP A 138 5.88 13.65 7.53
CA ASP A 138 5.58 14.12 6.16
C ASP A 138 4.82 13.06 5.36
N LEU A 139 5.25 11.79 5.49
CA LEU A 139 4.57 10.66 4.84
C LEU A 139 3.15 10.47 5.40
N THR A 140 2.96 10.66 6.71
CA THR A 140 1.66 10.59 7.37
C THR A 140 0.70 11.64 6.82
N VAL A 141 1.16 12.89 6.69
CA VAL A 141 0.38 13.98 6.10
C VAL A 141 0.01 13.69 4.65
N PHE A 142 1.00 13.29 3.84
CA PHE A 142 0.76 12.93 2.44
C PHE A 142 -0.30 11.82 2.30
N HIS A 143 -0.14 10.74 3.07
CA HIS A 143 -1.06 9.61 3.04
C HIS A 143 -2.49 10.02 3.40
N SER A 144 -2.66 10.80 4.48
CA SER A 144 -3.98 11.29 4.87
C SER A 144 -4.62 12.16 3.78
N GLN A 145 -3.85 13.06 3.16
CA GLN A 145 -4.37 13.92 2.09
C GLN A 145 -4.70 13.13 0.83
N PHE A 146 -3.90 12.12 0.47
CA PHE A 146 -4.19 11.20 -0.63
C PHE A 146 -5.51 10.46 -0.40
N GLU A 147 -5.72 9.90 0.80
CA GLU A 147 -6.96 9.20 1.16
C GLU A 147 -8.18 10.14 1.15
N MET A 148 -8.01 11.42 1.50
CA MET A 148 -9.09 12.42 1.41
C MET A 148 -9.44 12.78 -0.05
N ILE A 149 -8.45 12.94 -0.92
CA ILE A 149 -8.68 13.20 -2.35
C ILE A 149 -9.39 12.01 -2.98
N HIS A 150 -8.96 10.80 -2.63
CA HIS A 150 -9.53 9.56 -3.12
C HIS A 150 -9.57 9.52 -4.65
N PRO A 151 -8.40 9.59 -5.31
CA PRO A 151 -8.31 9.98 -6.73
C PRO A 151 -8.86 8.94 -7.70
N PHE A 152 -8.95 7.67 -7.32
CA PHE A 152 -9.44 6.59 -8.16
C PHE A 152 -10.86 6.19 -7.83
N GLN A 153 -11.53 5.47 -8.73
CA GLN A 153 -12.89 4.99 -8.50
C GLN A 153 -12.94 3.92 -7.39
N ASP A 154 -11.95 3.03 -7.36
CA ASP A 154 -11.68 1.99 -6.35
C ASP A 154 -10.17 1.77 -6.24
N GLY A 155 -9.70 1.09 -5.20
CA GLY A 155 -8.27 0.77 -5.02
C GLY A 155 -7.42 1.89 -4.39
N ASN A 156 -8.03 2.97 -3.91
CA ASN A 156 -7.31 4.10 -3.30
C ASN A 156 -6.50 3.68 -2.07
N GLY A 157 -7.10 3.00 -1.12
CA GLY A 157 -6.42 2.56 0.10
C GLY A 157 -5.22 1.66 -0.19
N ARG A 158 -5.33 0.71 -1.11
CA ARG A 158 -4.22 -0.16 -1.52
C ARG A 158 -3.12 0.61 -2.22
N THR A 159 -3.47 1.52 -3.12
CA THR A 159 -2.51 2.42 -3.79
C THR A 159 -1.86 3.39 -2.79
N GLY A 160 -2.61 3.96 -1.86
CA GLY A 160 -2.07 4.83 -0.82
C GLY A 160 -1.07 4.10 0.09
N ARG A 161 -1.38 2.86 0.50
CA ARG A 161 -0.48 2.06 1.34
C ARG A 161 0.78 1.60 0.60
N ILE A 162 0.73 1.32 -0.70
CA ILE A 162 1.95 1.01 -1.47
C ILE A 162 2.83 2.25 -1.65
N ILE A 163 2.25 3.43 -1.88
CA ILE A 163 2.98 4.70 -1.93
C ILE A 163 3.67 4.97 -0.59
N LEU A 164 2.97 4.78 0.52
CA LEU A 164 3.53 4.94 1.86
C LEU A 164 4.73 4.03 2.09
N PHE A 165 4.63 2.76 1.72
CA PHE A 165 5.73 1.80 1.81
C PHE A 165 6.91 2.22 0.93
N LYS A 166 6.65 2.61 -0.31
CA LYS A 166 7.63 3.11 -1.28
C LYS A 166 8.39 4.32 -0.74
N GLU A 167 7.67 5.31 -0.18
CA GLU A 167 8.29 6.52 0.34
C GLU A 167 9.11 6.27 1.61
N CYS A 168 8.72 5.29 2.43
CA CYS A 168 9.59 4.82 3.51
C CYS A 168 10.93 4.32 2.97
N LEU A 169 10.93 3.46 1.95
CA LEU A 169 12.17 2.96 1.34
C LEU A 169 13.02 4.09 0.76
N LYS A 170 12.42 4.99 0.00
CA LYS A 170 13.12 6.11 -0.65
C LYS A 170 13.82 7.03 0.37
N ASN A 171 13.19 7.26 1.51
CA ASN A 171 13.68 8.18 2.53
C ASN A 171 14.48 7.49 3.66
N ASN A 172 14.86 6.22 3.50
CA ASN A 172 15.56 5.42 4.51
C ASN A 172 14.80 5.36 5.86
N ILE A 173 13.47 5.37 5.80
CA ILE A 173 12.58 5.17 6.93
C ILE A 173 12.26 3.68 6.99
N ILE A 174 12.24 3.09 8.18
CA ILE A 174 11.81 1.70 8.36
C ILE A 174 10.39 1.56 7.81
N PRO A 175 10.17 0.72 6.78
CA PRO A 175 8.83 0.52 6.24
C PRO A 175 7.95 -0.24 7.23
N PHE A 176 6.66 -0.26 6.96
CA PHE A 176 5.70 -1.00 7.77
C PHE A 176 4.50 -1.45 6.95
N ILE A 177 3.75 -2.36 7.52
CA ILE A 177 2.51 -2.88 6.97
C ILE A 177 1.40 -2.51 7.94
N VAL A 178 0.32 -1.91 7.44
CA VAL A 178 -0.91 -1.74 8.22
C VAL A 178 -1.56 -3.12 8.36
N ASN A 179 -1.57 -3.67 9.57
CA ASN A 179 -2.14 -4.97 9.81
C ASN A 179 -3.68 -4.90 9.84
N ASP A 180 -4.34 -5.84 9.19
CA ASP A 180 -5.81 -5.91 9.12
C ASP A 180 -6.47 -5.95 10.50
N VAL A 181 -5.87 -6.63 11.45
CA VAL A 181 -6.38 -6.70 12.84
C VAL A 181 -6.47 -5.34 13.51
N ASN A 182 -5.69 -4.35 13.05
CA ASN A 182 -5.63 -2.98 13.56
C ASN A 182 -6.41 -1.99 12.68
N LYS A 183 -7.19 -2.46 11.70
CA LYS A 183 -7.88 -1.58 10.73
C LYS A 183 -8.84 -0.58 11.37
N GLY A 184 -9.46 -0.93 12.49
CA GLY A 184 -10.33 -0.01 13.23
C GLY A 184 -9.59 1.21 13.75
N ASP A 185 -8.43 1.01 14.36
CA ASP A 185 -7.57 2.09 14.85
C ASP A 185 -7.01 2.93 13.69
N TYR A 186 -6.64 2.28 12.59
CA TYR A 186 -6.18 2.95 11.37
C TYR A 186 -7.25 3.89 10.80
N TYR A 187 -8.49 3.43 10.62
CA TYR A 187 -9.57 4.27 10.12
C TYR A 187 -9.95 5.39 11.08
N HIS A 188 -9.92 5.12 12.38
CA HIS A 188 -10.14 6.18 13.37
C HIS A 188 -9.07 7.27 13.27
N ALA A 189 -7.80 6.90 13.22
CA ALA A 189 -6.69 7.83 13.09
C ALA A 189 -6.72 8.62 11.76
N LEU A 190 -7.11 7.97 10.65
CA LEU A 190 -7.34 8.66 9.37
C LEU A 190 -8.48 9.67 9.46
N SER A 191 -9.56 9.34 10.18
CA SER A 191 -10.69 10.25 10.38
C SER A 191 -10.27 11.49 11.17
N GLU A 192 -9.48 11.33 12.25
CA GLU A 192 -8.95 12.47 13.02
C GLU A 192 -8.04 13.35 12.15
N ALA A 193 -7.14 12.76 11.38
CA ALA A 193 -6.28 13.50 10.46
C ALA A 193 -7.09 14.26 9.39
N SER A 194 -8.16 13.65 8.88
CA SER A 194 -8.98 14.22 7.82
C SER A 194 -9.89 15.35 8.31
N LEU A 195 -10.58 15.15 9.44
CA LEU A 195 -11.60 16.07 9.94
C LEU A 195 -10.99 17.19 10.78
N ASN A 196 -10.02 16.85 11.63
CA ASN A 196 -9.48 17.75 12.64
C ASN A 196 -8.10 18.29 12.29
N LYS A 197 -7.49 17.83 11.19
CA LYS A 197 -6.08 18.12 10.84
C LYS A 197 -5.10 17.68 11.93
N ASP A 198 -5.51 16.75 12.78
CA ASP A 198 -4.66 16.13 13.80
C ASP A 198 -4.01 14.86 13.24
N TYR A 199 -2.76 14.98 12.85
CA TYR A 199 -1.98 13.89 12.27
C TYR A 199 -1.25 13.03 13.32
N VAL A 200 -1.26 13.44 14.59
CA VAL A 200 -0.52 12.75 15.67
C VAL A 200 -1.05 11.33 15.90
N PRO A 201 -2.38 11.08 15.99
CA PRO A 201 -2.88 9.72 16.17
C PRO A 201 -2.46 8.77 15.02
N LEU A 202 -2.45 9.27 13.78
CA LEU A 202 -2.04 8.45 12.62
C LEU A 202 -0.54 8.20 12.61
N LEU A 203 0.28 9.20 13.00
CA LEU A 203 1.73 9.04 13.16
C LEU A 203 2.04 8.00 14.24
N ASP A 204 1.40 8.08 15.40
CA ASP A 204 1.57 7.12 16.49
C ASP A 204 1.18 5.70 16.07
N PHE A 205 0.09 5.57 15.30
CA PHE A 205 -0.33 4.31 14.72
C PHE A 205 0.76 3.74 13.80
N PHE A 206 1.29 4.53 12.87
CA PHE A 206 2.36 4.10 11.96
C PHE A 206 3.65 3.72 12.69
N GLN A 207 4.01 4.43 13.74
CA GLN A 207 5.16 4.06 14.58
C GLN A 207 4.98 2.71 15.30
N LYS A 208 3.76 2.38 15.72
CA LYS A 208 3.45 1.04 16.27
C LYS A 208 3.61 -0.05 15.22
N GLU A 209 3.08 0.17 14.01
CA GLU A 209 3.23 -0.78 12.91
C GLU A 209 4.69 -0.92 12.46
N GLN A 210 5.50 0.15 12.51
CA GLN A 210 6.95 0.06 12.27
C GLN A 210 7.66 -0.86 13.27
N LYS A 211 7.32 -0.75 14.57
CA LYS A 211 7.89 -1.63 15.60
C LYS A 211 7.54 -3.09 15.34
N THR A 212 6.31 -3.35 14.92
CA THR A 212 5.85 -4.70 14.57
C THR A 212 6.61 -5.24 13.36
N PHE A 213 6.73 -4.44 12.29
CA PHE A 213 7.45 -4.83 11.08
C PHE A 213 8.94 -5.07 11.35
N LYS A 214 9.58 -4.17 12.11
CA LYS A 214 10.98 -4.32 12.52
C LYS A 214 11.21 -5.65 13.23
N LYS A 215 10.40 -5.96 14.25
CA LYS A 215 10.50 -7.22 15.01
C LYS A 215 10.32 -8.45 14.09
N MET A 216 9.38 -8.40 13.15
CA MET A 216 9.15 -9.49 12.19
C MET A 216 10.35 -9.67 11.25
N SER A 217 11.00 -8.59 10.82
CA SER A 217 12.11 -8.62 9.87
C SER A 217 13.47 -8.93 10.51
N GLU A 218 13.60 -8.89 11.84
CA GLU A 218 14.86 -9.13 12.55
C GLU A 218 15.50 -10.49 12.22
N GLY A 219 14.71 -11.52 11.99
CA GLY A 219 15.21 -12.84 11.61
C GLY A 219 15.82 -12.93 10.20
N PHE A 220 15.66 -11.89 9.36
CA PHE A 220 16.20 -11.80 8.00
C PHE A 220 17.38 -10.82 7.88
N ILE A 221 17.66 -10.06 8.94
CA ILE A 221 18.77 -9.12 8.99
C ILE A 221 19.98 -9.88 9.51
N ILE A 222 20.96 -10.13 8.65
CA ILE A 222 22.26 -10.68 9.08
C ILE A 222 23.04 -9.54 9.73
N PRO A 223 23.41 -9.62 11.02
CA PRO A 223 24.23 -8.62 11.65
C PRO A 223 25.53 -8.42 10.84
N TYR A 224 25.94 -7.16 10.66
CA TYR A 224 27.15 -6.82 9.90
C TYR A 224 28.39 -7.59 10.36
N ASN A 225 28.52 -7.85 11.67
CA ASN A 225 29.59 -8.64 12.27
C ASN A 225 29.60 -10.11 11.82
N ASP A 226 28.45 -10.69 11.48
CA ASP A 226 28.35 -12.06 10.98
C ASP A 226 28.71 -12.16 9.49
N LEU A 227 28.57 -11.07 8.72
CA LEU A 227 29.01 -10.98 7.34
C LEU A 227 30.56 -10.94 7.26
N ILE A 228 31.21 -10.17 8.13
CA ILE A 228 32.67 -10.07 8.18
C ILE A 228 33.30 -11.42 8.59
N ASN A 229 32.68 -12.16 9.48
CA ASN A 229 33.19 -13.45 9.94
C ASN A 229 33.07 -14.59 8.91
N LYS A 230 32.17 -14.48 7.92
CA LYS A 230 32.06 -15.46 6.83
C LYS A 230 33.16 -15.33 5.79
N ASP A 231 33.63 -14.11 5.52
CA ASP A 231 34.71 -13.88 4.55
C ASP A 231 36.09 -14.37 5.04
N TYR A 232 36.24 -14.67 6.34
CA TYR A 232 37.48 -15.23 6.92
C TYR A 232 37.52 -16.78 6.96
N ILE A 233 36.42 -17.47 6.65
CA ILE A 233 36.33 -18.94 6.71
C ILE A 233 36.53 -19.60 5.34
N GLU A 234 36.46 -18.82 4.25
CA GLU A 234 36.66 -19.32 2.86
C GLU A 234 38.06 -19.00 2.28
N GLN A 235 39.06 -18.65 3.10
CA GLN A 235 40.48 -18.59 2.75
C GLN A 235 41.23 -19.70 3.47
#